data_dcac945c49db1b96d236694dd3416af0
#
_entry.id   dcac945c49db1b96d236694dd3416af0
#
_cell.length_a   1.000
_cell.length_b   1.000
_cell.length_c   1.000
_cell.angle_alpha   90.00
_cell.angle_beta   90.00
_cell.angle_gamma   90.00
#
_symmetry.space_group_name_H-M   'P 1'
#
loop_
_entity.id
_entity.type
_entity.pdbx_description
1 polymer ?
#
loop_
_entity_poly.entity_id
_entity_poly.type
_entity_poly.pdbx_seq_one_letter_code
_entity_poly.pdbx_strand_id
1 'polypeptide(L)'
;MRDDEIAYLIGRICLKDRQAFRRVYDLTSGKLFGICLRLLRRRDDAEEALMAIYPKIWQQADRFAPGEASAFSWLAAIARRHAIEVIRARRPVASNIEEAYDIVDVEPGPGPEATAVVGSEGGPVGTCLQGLKATDASVVRKAYVEGLSYEELATLYGIPVNIAKSWLRRSLLELRVAEP
;
A
#
# COMPACT_ATOMS: atom_id res chain seq x y z
N MET A 1 -15.92 -0.97 14.61
CA MET A 1 -17.29 -1.00 14.03
C MET A 1 -17.33 -0.94 12.51
N ARG A 2 -16.69 0.02 11.82
CA ARG A 2 -16.69 0.01 10.33
C ARG A 2 -15.78 -1.06 9.72
N ASP A 3 -14.68 -1.39 10.36
CA ASP A 3 -13.74 -2.38 9.83
C ASP A 3 -14.30 -3.80 9.92
N ASP A 4 -14.98 -4.13 10.99
CA ASP A 4 -15.68 -5.41 11.17
C ASP A 4 -16.81 -5.60 10.13
N GLU A 5 -17.54 -4.51 9.78
CA GLU A 5 -18.52 -4.52 8.71
C GLU A 5 -17.85 -4.84 7.35
N ILE A 6 -16.70 -4.20 7.07
CA ILE A 6 -15.97 -4.44 5.84
C ILE A 6 -15.43 -5.89 5.80
N ALA A 7 -14.87 -6.39 6.91
CA ALA A 7 -14.39 -7.75 7.02
C ALA A 7 -15.49 -8.77 6.75
N TYR A 8 -16.65 -8.59 7.36
CA TYR A 8 -17.82 -9.42 7.12
C TYR A 8 -18.25 -9.40 5.65
N LEU A 9 -18.30 -8.22 5.04
CA LEU A 9 -18.68 -8.07 3.64
C LEU A 9 -17.66 -8.71 2.69
N ILE A 10 -16.36 -8.65 2.98
CA ILE A 10 -15.33 -9.35 2.20
C ILE A 10 -15.56 -10.86 2.27
N GLY A 11 -15.89 -11.41 3.44
CA GLY A 11 -16.28 -12.81 3.59
C GLY A 11 -17.49 -13.19 2.72
N ARG A 12 -18.46 -12.30 2.58
CA ARG A 12 -19.62 -12.50 1.67
C ARG A 12 -19.20 -12.41 0.19
N ILE A 13 -18.22 -11.57 -0.15
CA ILE A 13 -17.67 -11.49 -1.52
C ILE A 13 -17.00 -12.82 -1.90
N CYS A 14 -16.35 -13.53 -0.98
CA CYS A 14 -15.81 -14.87 -1.23
C CYS A 14 -16.92 -15.84 -1.73
N LEU A 15 -18.14 -15.67 -1.22
CA LEU A 15 -19.31 -16.43 -1.63
C LEU A 15 -20.01 -15.86 -2.89
N LYS A 16 -19.33 -14.95 -3.60
CA LYS A 16 -19.82 -14.29 -4.82
C LYS A 16 -21.09 -13.44 -4.63
N ASP A 17 -21.24 -12.85 -3.45
CA ASP A 17 -22.34 -11.96 -3.13
C ASP A 17 -22.12 -10.57 -3.75
N ARG A 18 -22.91 -10.26 -4.78
CA ARG A 18 -22.83 -8.96 -5.49
C ARG A 18 -23.34 -7.79 -4.64
N GLN A 19 -24.26 -8.03 -3.72
CA GLN A 19 -24.77 -6.96 -2.84
C GLN A 19 -23.70 -6.56 -1.82
N ALA A 20 -23.01 -7.54 -1.24
CA ALA A 20 -21.88 -7.30 -0.37
C ALA A 20 -20.77 -6.52 -1.10
N PHE A 21 -20.46 -6.88 -2.34
CA PHE A 21 -19.49 -6.17 -3.17
C PHE A 21 -19.88 -4.71 -3.40
N ARG A 22 -21.14 -4.45 -3.76
CA ARG A 22 -21.64 -3.08 -3.93
C ARG A 22 -21.53 -2.28 -2.63
N ARG A 23 -21.87 -2.90 -1.50
CA ARG A 23 -21.76 -2.26 -0.19
C ARG A 23 -20.31 -1.92 0.16
N VAL A 24 -19.34 -2.81 -0.11
CA VAL A 24 -17.90 -2.51 0.05
C VAL A 24 -17.50 -1.32 -0.82
N TYR A 25 -17.96 -1.28 -2.07
CA TYR A 25 -17.71 -0.13 -2.95
C TYR A 25 -18.21 1.18 -2.33
N ASP A 26 -19.48 1.21 -1.89
CA ASP A 26 -20.08 2.42 -1.29
C ASP A 26 -19.34 2.90 -0.04
N LEU A 27 -18.84 1.97 0.78
CA LEU A 27 -18.14 2.29 2.01
C LEU A 27 -16.68 2.72 1.82
N THR A 28 -16.03 2.30 0.74
CA THR A 28 -14.56 2.40 0.62
C THR A 28 -14.07 3.18 -0.58
N SER A 29 -14.90 3.39 -1.62
CA SER A 29 -14.49 4.02 -2.88
C SER A 29 -13.84 5.38 -2.70
N GLY A 30 -14.40 6.27 -1.90
CA GLY A 30 -13.83 7.59 -1.66
C GLY A 30 -12.45 7.55 -1.01
N LYS A 31 -12.23 6.63 -0.07
CA LYS A 31 -10.94 6.47 0.59
C LYS A 31 -9.89 5.84 -0.33
N LEU A 32 -10.28 4.80 -1.07
CA LEU A 32 -9.38 4.14 -2.04
C LEU A 32 -9.04 5.08 -3.20
N PHE A 33 -10.01 5.87 -3.67
CA PHE A 33 -9.75 6.94 -4.64
C PHE A 33 -8.73 7.95 -4.12
N GLY A 34 -8.86 8.39 -2.86
CA GLY A 34 -7.90 9.29 -2.23
C GLY A 34 -6.47 8.72 -2.18
N ILE A 35 -6.32 7.40 -1.95
CA ILE A 35 -5.01 6.72 -2.02
C ILE A 35 -4.45 6.76 -3.44
N CYS A 36 -5.26 6.39 -4.43
CA CYS A 36 -4.85 6.42 -5.84
C CYS A 36 -4.47 7.83 -6.30
N LEU A 37 -5.27 8.83 -5.96
CA LEU A 37 -5.04 10.23 -6.36
C LEU A 37 -3.72 10.77 -5.80
N ARG A 38 -3.37 10.42 -4.56
CA ARG A 38 -2.09 10.84 -3.98
C ARG A 38 -0.89 10.25 -4.69
N LEU A 39 -0.97 8.97 -5.07
CA LEU A 39 0.12 8.27 -5.73
C LEU A 39 0.24 8.67 -7.20
N LEU A 40 -0.88 8.72 -7.91
CA LEU A 40 -0.91 8.97 -9.35
C LEU A 40 -0.92 10.45 -9.72
N ARG A 41 -1.33 11.32 -8.77
CA ARG A 41 -1.38 12.79 -8.90
C ARG A 41 -2.36 13.34 -9.95
N ARG A 42 -2.84 12.52 -10.88
CA ARG A 42 -3.84 12.89 -11.89
C ARG A 42 -5.18 12.24 -11.54
N ARG A 43 -6.23 13.01 -11.68
CA ARG A 43 -7.59 12.55 -11.36
C ARG A 43 -8.03 11.41 -12.28
N ASP A 44 -7.83 11.57 -13.58
CA ASP A 44 -8.22 10.57 -14.57
C ASP A 44 -7.56 9.21 -14.29
N ASP A 45 -6.27 9.23 -13.97
CA ASP A 45 -5.50 8.04 -13.62
C ASP A 45 -6.01 7.38 -12.33
N ALA A 46 -6.40 8.20 -11.36
CA ALA A 46 -6.94 7.70 -10.09
C ALA A 46 -8.34 7.08 -10.27
N GLU A 47 -9.17 7.63 -11.16
CA GLU A 47 -10.48 7.08 -11.52
C GLU A 47 -10.32 5.75 -12.25
N GLU A 48 -9.40 5.67 -13.23
CA GLU A 48 -9.09 4.44 -13.94
C GLU A 48 -8.54 3.36 -12.99
N ALA A 49 -7.59 3.72 -12.11
CA ALA A 49 -7.04 2.82 -11.12
C ALA A 49 -8.14 2.31 -10.17
N LEU A 50 -9.04 3.17 -9.71
CA LEU A 50 -10.14 2.76 -8.86
C LEU A 50 -11.03 1.72 -9.53
N MET A 51 -11.35 1.92 -10.81
CA MET A 51 -12.12 0.95 -11.60
C MET A 51 -11.41 -0.40 -11.73
N ALA A 52 -10.08 -0.40 -11.85
CA ALA A 52 -9.26 -1.61 -11.99
C ALA A 52 -9.08 -2.36 -10.65
N ILE A 53 -9.14 -1.68 -9.51
CA ILE A 53 -8.94 -2.27 -8.19
C ILE A 53 -10.11 -3.17 -7.77
N TYR A 54 -11.35 -2.77 -8.02
CA TYR A 54 -12.52 -3.52 -7.55
C TYR A 54 -12.67 -4.92 -8.15
N PRO A 55 -12.41 -5.15 -9.45
CA PRO A 55 -12.29 -6.51 -9.99
C PRO A 55 -11.22 -7.35 -9.28
N LYS A 56 -10.07 -6.74 -8.93
CA LYS A 56 -9.01 -7.43 -8.17
C LYS A 56 -9.49 -7.81 -6.76
N ILE A 57 -10.20 -6.92 -6.07
CA ILE A 57 -10.81 -7.20 -4.76
C ILE A 57 -11.79 -8.38 -4.87
N TRP A 58 -12.64 -8.40 -5.90
CA TRP A 58 -13.56 -9.51 -6.14
C TRP A 58 -12.86 -10.84 -6.36
N GLN A 59 -11.76 -10.83 -7.11
CA GLN A 59 -11.00 -12.03 -7.43
C GLN A 59 -10.18 -12.55 -6.24
N GLN A 60 -9.67 -11.65 -5.40
CA GLN A 60 -8.74 -11.96 -4.31
C GLN A 60 -9.41 -11.98 -2.93
N ALA A 61 -10.73 -11.88 -2.84
CA ALA A 61 -11.44 -11.84 -1.57
C ALA A 61 -11.16 -13.07 -0.68
N ASP A 62 -10.89 -14.21 -1.29
CA ASP A 62 -10.52 -15.47 -0.64
C ASP A 62 -9.14 -15.43 0.07
N ARG A 63 -8.31 -14.45 -0.28
CA ARG A 63 -6.99 -14.25 0.35
C ARG A 63 -7.05 -13.36 1.59
N PHE A 64 -8.19 -12.78 1.88
CA PHE A 64 -8.37 -11.99 3.09
C PHE A 64 -8.48 -12.90 4.31
N ALA A 65 -7.55 -12.78 5.27
CA ALA A 65 -7.58 -13.50 6.53
C ALA A 65 -8.01 -12.55 7.67
N PRO A 66 -9.23 -12.73 8.21
CA PRO A 66 -9.67 -11.92 9.35
C PRO A 66 -8.74 -12.12 10.56
N GLY A 67 -8.31 -11.00 11.16
CA GLY A 67 -7.46 -11.02 12.35
C GLY A 67 -5.95 -10.83 12.08
N GLU A 68 -5.47 -10.99 10.84
CA GLU A 68 -4.08 -10.69 10.47
C GLU A 68 -3.88 -9.22 10.13
N ALA A 69 -4.87 -8.60 9.47
CA ALA A 69 -4.87 -7.18 9.17
C ALA A 69 -6.27 -6.61 9.25
N SER A 70 -6.38 -5.28 9.40
CA SER A 70 -7.67 -4.63 9.25
C SER A 70 -8.19 -4.79 7.81
N ALA A 71 -9.48 -4.97 7.67
CA ALA A 71 -10.12 -5.16 6.37
C ALA A 71 -9.86 -3.98 5.42
N PHE A 72 -9.89 -2.76 5.96
CA PHE A 72 -9.58 -1.59 5.17
C PHE A 72 -8.09 -1.53 4.77
N SER A 73 -7.17 -1.94 5.65
CA SER A 73 -5.74 -2.00 5.34
C SER A 73 -5.44 -2.96 4.20
N TRP A 74 -6.12 -4.11 4.16
CA TRP A 74 -6.01 -5.08 3.06
C TRP A 74 -6.50 -4.47 1.73
N LEU A 75 -7.64 -3.78 1.71
CA LEU A 75 -8.14 -3.06 0.53
C LEU A 75 -7.17 -1.95 0.08
N ALA A 76 -6.64 -1.19 1.04
CA ALA A 76 -5.68 -0.13 0.78
C ALA A 76 -4.36 -0.66 0.19
N ALA A 77 -3.91 -1.85 0.63
CA ALA A 77 -2.73 -2.51 0.07
C ALA A 77 -2.93 -2.88 -1.42
N ILE A 78 -4.11 -3.40 -1.79
CA ILE A 78 -4.46 -3.68 -3.20
C ILE A 78 -4.44 -2.38 -4.02
N ALA A 79 -5.04 -1.31 -3.51
CA ALA A 79 -5.09 -0.02 -4.20
C ALA A 79 -3.69 0.56 -4.39
N ARG A 80 -2.86 0.54 -3.35
CA ARG A 80 -1.47 1.02 -3.41
C ARG A 80 -0.64 0.23 -4.40
N ARG A 81 -0.70 -1.11 -4.34
CA ARG A 81 0.03 -1.99 -5.27
C ARG A 81 -0.32 -1.65 -6.71
N HIS A 82 -1.60 -1.52 -7.01
CA HIS A 82 -2.06 -1.19 -8.36
C HIS A 82 -1.58 0.21 -8.81
N ALA A 83 -1.67 1.23 -7.96
CA ALA A 83 -1.18 2.56 -8.29
C ALA A 83 0.34 2.58 -8.55
N ILE A 84 1.12 1.82 -7.77
CA ILE A 84 2.57 1.65 -7.99
C ILE A 84 2.85 0.93 -9.32
N GLU A 85 2.09 -0.11 -9.67
CA GLU A 85 2.19 -0.79 -10.96
C GLU A 85 1.97 0.20 -12.12
N VAL A 86 0.96 1.06 -12.04
CA VAL A 86 0.67 2.11 -13.03
C VAL A 86 1.84 3.10 -13.16
N ILE A 87 2.40 3.56 -12.03
CA ILE A 87 3.56 4.47 -12.02
C ILE A 87 4.76 3.80 -12.71
N ARG A 88 5.04 2.55 -12.37
CA ARG A 88 6.16 1.79 -12.95
C ARG A 88 6.00 1.57 -14.45
N ALA A 89 4.80 1.22 -14.89
CA ALA A 89 4.50 1.02 -16.31
C ALA A 89 4.69 2.28 -17.17
N ARG A 90 4.62 3.47 -16.57
CA ARG A 90 4.81 4.77 -17.25
C ARG A 90 6.26 5.24 -17.28
N ARG A 91 7.14 4.64 -16.48
CA ARG A 91 8.56 5.00 -16.51
C ARG A 91 9.17 4.46 -17.81
N PRO A 92 9.92 5.27 -18.59
CA PRO A 92 10.64 4.75 -19.73
C PRO A 92 11.58 3.65 -19.28
N VAL A 93 11.58 2.54 -20.02
CA VAL A 93 12.46 1.39 -19.77
C VAL A 93 13.91 1.83 -20.05
N ALA A 94 14.56 2.37 -19.05
CA ALA A 94 16.02 2.44 -18.99
C ALA A 94 16.48 1.28 -18.12
N SER A 95 16.90 0.22 -18.78
CA SER A 95 17.46 -1.03 -18.28
C SER A 95 16.48 -2.21 -18.12
N ASN A 96 16.69 -3.18 -19.01
CA ASN A 96 16.35 -4.58 -18.83
C ASN A 96 16.89 -5.07 -17.50
N ILE A 97 16.03 -5.37 -16.56
CA ILE A 97 16.25 -6.42 -15.58
C ILE A 97 14.89 -7.08 -15.37
N GLU A 98 14.67 -8.15 -16.11
CA GLU A 98 13.88 -9.27 -15.66
C GLU A 98 14.57 -9.74 -14.38
N GLU A 99 13.95 -9.53 -13.25
CA GLU A 99 13.96 -10.41 -12.08
C GLU A 99 13.44 -9.70 -10.85
N ALA A 100 12.63 -10.45 -10.14
CA ALA A 100 12.21 -10.23 -8.77
C ALA A 100 11.04 -9.27 -8.54
N TYR A 101 9.87 -9.72 -8.88
CA TYR A 101 8.67 -9.48 -8.09
C TYR A 101 8.76 -10.27 -6.77
N ASP A 102 9.79 -10.04 -6.01
CA ASP A 102 9.74 -10.19 -4.57
C ASP A 102 9.37 -8.83 -3.99
N ILE A 103 8.15 -8.41 -4.25
CA ILE A 103 7.44 -7.60 -3.28
C ILE A 103 7.49 -8.49 -2.05
N VAL A 104 8.30 -8.12 -1.05
CA VAL A 104 8.14 -8.67 0.27
C VAL A 104 6.64 -8.58 0.52
N ASP A 105 5.96 -9.72 0.54
CA ASP A 105 4.77 -9.87 1.33
C ASP A 105 5.23 -9.51 2.76
N VAL A 106 5.29 -8.22 3.01
CA VAL A 106 5.14 -7.74 4.35
C VAL A 106 3.71 -8.15 4.62
N GLU A 107 3.59 -9.32 5.26
CA GLU A 107 2.34 -9.70 5.89
C GLU A 107 1.86 -8.41 6.54
N PRO A 108 0.65 -7.95 6.20
CA PRO A 108 0.12 -6.75 6.81
C PRO A 108 0.01 -7.07 8.30
N GLY A 109 1.05 -6.75 9.04
CA GLY A 109 0.95 -6.71 10.49
C GLY A 109 -0.23 -5.80 10.82
N PRO A 110 -0.89 -5.96 11.98
CA PRO A 110 -1.98 -5.09 12.38
C PRO A 110 -1.48 -3.65 12.35
N GLY A 111 -1.69 -3.00 11.20
CA GLY A 111 -1.35 -1.60 11.02
C GLY A 111 -2.38 -0.78 11.76
N PRO A 112 -1.98 0.28 12.46
CA PRO A 112 -2.92 1.26 12.97
C PRO A 112 -3.80 1.70 11.80
N GLU A 113 -5.02 2.08 12.11
CA GLU A 113 -5.95 2.65 11.13
C GLU A 113 -5.22 3.73 10.32
N ALA A 114 -4.62 3.33 9.20
CA ALA A 114 -3.97 4.24 8.28
C ALA A 114 -5.08 5.00 7.54
N THR A 115 -5.86 5.73 8.30
CA THR A 115 -6.71 6.77 7.81
C THR A 115 -5.81 7.83 7.19
N ALA A 116 -5.58 7.64 5.89
CA ALA A 116 -5.58 8.75 4.95
C ALA A 116 -4.95 10.06 5.41
N VAL A 117 -3.68 10.11 5.75
CA VAL A 117 -2.90 11.33 5.58
C VAL A 117 -1.44 10.98 5.27
N VAL A 118 -1.20 10.44 4.10
CA VAL A 118 0.14 10.38 3.53
C VAL A 118 0.25 11.58 2.60
N GLY A 119 0.78 12.68 3.09
CA GLY A 119 0.99 13.83 2.23
C GLY A 119 1.18 15.18 2.92
N SER A 120 0.95 15.28 4.23
CA SER A 120 1.35 16.44 5.01
C SER A 120 2.41 16.03 6.02
N GLU A 121 3.42 16.87 6.21
CA GLU A 121 4.45 16.67 7.24
C GLU A 121 3.89 16.58 8.67
N GLY A 122 2.59 16.76 8.86
CA GLY A 122 1.85 16.67 10.10
C GLY A 122 0.81 15.55 10.19
N GLY A 123 0.79 14.57 9.27
CA GLY A 123 -0.12 13.43 9.32
C GLY A 123 0.39 12.28 10.21
N PRO A 124 -0.45 11.28 10.55
CA PRO A 124 -0.05 10.15 11.39
C PRO A 124 1.22 9.44 10.92
N VAL A 125 1.43 9.33 9.61
CA VAL A 125 2.67 8.77 9.03
C VAL A 125 3.86 9.69 9.26
N GLY A 126 3.66 11.02 9.20
CA GLY A 126 4.69 12.00 9.52
C GLY A 126 5.11 11.90 10.99
N THR A 127 4.16 11.70 11.89
CA THR A 127 4.41 11.54 13.33
C THR A 127 5.15 10.22 13.63
N CYS A 128 4.74 9.11 13.03
CA CYS A 128 5.44 7.82 13.16
C CYS A 128 6.86 7.88 12.59
N LEU A 129 7.07 8.56 11.46
CA LEU A 129 8.39 8.73 10.85
C LEU A 129 9.32 9.63 11.67
N GLN A 130 8.80 10.50 12.55
CA GLN A 130 9.61 11.32 13.46
C GLN A 130 10.38 10.51 14.49
N GLY A 131 9.94 9.29 14.81
CA GLY A 131 10.68 8.35 15.67
C GLY A 131 11.88 7.68 15.01
N LEU A 132 12.00 7.77 13.67
CA LEU A 132 13.12 7.21 12.93
C LEU A 132 14.23 8.24 12.69
N LYS A 133 15.45 7.74 12.46
CA LYS A 133 16.51 8.59 11.90
C LYS A 133 16.08 9.16 10.56
N ALA A 134 16.45 10.38 10.26
CA ALA A 134 16.02 11.08 9.02
C ALA A 134 16.29 10.28 7.73
N THR A 135 17.39 9.52 7.70
CA THR A 135 17.74 8.64 6.58
C THR A 135 16.77 7.45 6.46
N ASP A 136 16.40 6.82 7.57
CA ASP A 136 15.50 5.67 7.62
C ASP A 136 14.07 6.09 7.24
N ALA A 137 13.61 7.23 7.77
CA ALA A 137 12.34 7.84 7.37
C ALA A 137 12.28 8.15 5.87
N SER A 138 13.38 8.66 5.29
CA SER A 138 13.49 8.95 3.86
C SER A 138 13.40 7.66 3.01
N VAL A 139 14.06 6.59 3.40
CA VAL A 139 14.03 5.30 2.69
C VAL A 139 12.61 4.71 2.69
N VAL A 140 11.97 4.68 3.85
CA VAL A 140 10.59 4.20 3.98
C VAL A 140 9.63 5.05 3.13
N ARG A 141 9.76 6.39 3.19
CA ARG A 141 8.94 7.30 2.39
C ARG A 141 9.11 7.03 0.89
N LYS A 142 10.34 6.90 0.41
CA LYS A 142 10.63 6.62 -1.00
C LYS A 142 10.08 5.28 -1.47
N ALA A 143 10.22 4.23 -0.67
CA ALA A 143 9.66 2.93 -1.00
C ALA A 143 8.13 2.93 -1.02
N TYR A 144 7.49 3.46 0.03
CA TYR A 144 6.05 3.29 0.25
C TYR A 144 5.19 4.42 -0.28
N VAL A 145 5.72 5.65 -0.34
CA VAL A 145 4.97 6.81 -0.84
C VAL A 145 5.29 7.08 -2.30
N GLU A 146 6.58 7.02 -2.66
CA GLU A 146 7.04 7.30 -4.02
C GLU A 146 7.08 6.02 -4.89
N GLY A 147 6.95 4.83 -4.28
CA GLY A 147 6.87 3.55 -4.97
C GLY A 147 8.19 3.10 -5.62
N LEU A 148 9.35 3.52 -5.06
CA LEU A 148 10.65 3.09 -5.55
C LEU A 148 10.87 1.60 -5.26
N SER A 149 11.41 0.88 -6.26
CA SER A 149 11.89 -0.49 -6.10
C SER A 149 13.19 -0.54 -5.30
N TYR A 150 13.60 -1.73 -4.88
CA TYR A 150 14.88 -1.91 -4.18
C TYR A 150 16.08 -1.53 -5.03
N GLU A 151 16.01 -1.78 -6.34
CA GLU A 151 17.04 -1.42 -7.31
C GLU A 151 17.15 0.10 -7.45
N GLU A 152 16.01 0.79 -7.51
CA GLU A 152 15.97 2.25 -7.58
C GLU A 152 16.48 2.88 -6.28
N LEU A 153 16.11 2.31 -5.11
CA LEU A 153 16.65 2.73 -3.82
C LEU A 153 18.17 2.48 -3.75
N ALA A 154 18.61 1.29 -4.20
CA ALA A 154 20.03 0.94 -4.23
C ALA A 154 20.82 1.93 -5.09
N THR A 155 20.33 2.24 -6.28
CA THR A 155 20.93 3.22 -7.19
C THR A 155 20.93 4.63 -6.57
N LEU A 156 19.83 5.05 -5.98
CA LEU A 156 19.67 6.38 -5.39
C LEU A 156 20.64 6.62 -4.22
N TYR A 157 20.83 5.59 -3.39
CA TYR A 157 21.71 5.68 -2.21
C TYR A 157 23.13 5.14 -2.45
N GLY A 158 23.43 4.65 -3.65
CA GLY A 158 24.75 4.11 -4.00
C GLY A 158 25.12 2.84 -3.21
N ILE A 159 24.16 1.99 -2.89
CA ILE A 159 24.32 0.77 -2.07
C ILE A 159 23.89 -0.46 -2.84
N PRO A 160 24.40 -1.66 -2.51
CA PRO A 160 23.94 -2.92 -3.07
C PRO A 160 22.44 -3.17 -2.77
N VAL A 161 21.72 -3.83 -3.68
CA VAL A 161 20.27 -4.13 -3.56
C VAL A 161 19.93 -4.91 -2.29
N ASN A 162 20.77 -5.88 -1.92
CA ASN A 162 20.59 -6.66 -0.68
C ASN A 162 20.70 -5.78 0.58
N ILE A 163 21.54 -4.74 0.55
CA ILE A 163 21.64 -3.76 1.64
C ILE A 163 20.41 -2.87 1.68
N ALA A 164 19.90 -2.41 0.52
CA ALA A 164 18.65 -1.65 0.46
C ALA A 164 17.46 -2.44 1.02
N LYS A 165 17.33 -3.73 0.68
CA LYS A 165 16.31 -4.64 1.24
C LYS A 165 16.43 -4.77 2.77
N SER A 166 17.63 -5.03 3.27
CA SER A 166 17.88 -5.17 4.71
C SER A 166 17.65 -3.87 5.46
N TRP A 167 18.02 -2.76 4.86
CA TRP A 167 17.84 -1.43 5.43
C TRP A 167 16.36 -1.10 5.56
N LEU A 168 15.58 -1.24 4.48
CA LEU A 168 14.14 -0.98 4.52
C LEU A 168 13.42 -1.86 5.54
N ARG A 169 13.78 -3.17 5.59
CA ARG A 169 13.22 -4.09 6.59
C ARG A 169 13.50 -3.66 8.02
N ARG A 170 14.72 -3.23 8.32
CA ARG A 170 15.09 -2.74 9.66
C ARG A 170 14.32 -1.48 10.01
N SER A 171 14.24 -0.50 9.10
CA SER A 171 13.50 0.74 9.32
C SER A 171 12.01 0.49 9.58
N LEU A 172 11.41 -0.49 8.93
CA LEU A 172 10.02 -0.89 9.18
C LEU A 172 9.84 -1.57 10.55
N LEU A 173 10.81 -2.39 10.97
CA LEU A 173 10.76 -3.01 12.31
C LEU A 173 10.90 -1.95 13.42
N GLU A 174 11.75 -0.95 13.24
CA GLU A 174 11.89 0.18 14.17
C GLU A 174 10.59 0.98 14.27
N LEU A 175 9.90 1.21 13.14
CA LEU A 175 8.58 1.84 13.15
C LEU A 175 7.55 1.05 13.97
N ARG A 176 7.55 -0.28 13.84
CA ARG A 176 6.61 -1.15 14.55
C ARG A 176 6.84 -1.14 16.06
N VAL A 177 8.08 -0.95 16.50
CA VAL A 177 8.45 -0.92 17.94
C VAL A 177 8.19 0.48 18.54
N ALA A 178 8.17 1.52 17.72
CA ALA A 178 7.95 2.90 18.16
C ALA A 178 6.47 3.26 18.39
N GLU A 179 5.55 2.35 18.11
CA GLU A 179 4.13 2.52 18.46
C GLU A 179 3.91 2.13 19.93
N PRO A 180 3.35 3.06 20.76
CA PRO A 180 3.00 2.78 22.15
C PRO A 180 1.77 1.88 22.28
#